data_3c3b576223edf4dfdf23d109e0d0dad4
#
_entry.id   3c3b576223edf4dfdf23d109e0d0dad4
#
_cell.length_a   1.000
_cell.length_b   1.000
_cell.length_c   1.000
_cell.angle_alpha   90.00
_cell.angle_beta   90.00
_cell.angle_gamma   90.00
#
_symmetry.space_group_name_H-M   'P 1'
#
loop_
_entity.id
_entity.type
_entity.pdbx_description
1 polymer ?
#
loop_
_entity_poly.entity_id
_entity_poly.type
_entity_poly.pdbx_seq_one_letter_code
_entity_poly.pdbx_strand_id
1 'polypeptide(L)'
;MKKYLFITTLVVFSTLIACAQKNKTANNTEIENQIQGKDMKKVLIAYFSCTGNTRSVAEQIAQATNAELYEIKPKIPYSSEDLNWRYSTSRASIENNNPSSRPAITDKVKNMEQYDIIFLGYPIWYGQAPKIICTFLESYNFSGKTIVPFCTSGSSPIDSSLSNLHRLCSNNTTWLSGSRFALNASRSEIVTWINGLGLNITAE
;
A
#
# COMPACT_ATOMS: atom_id res chain seq x y z
N MET A 1 -76.63 -0.17 45.66
CA MET A 1 -76.27 1.24 45.48
C MET A 1 -74.73 1.34 45.42
N LYS A 2 -74.26 1.86 44.31
CA LYS A 2 -72.85 2.40 44.06
C LYS A 2 -71.67 1.48 44.28
N LYS A 3 -71.18 0.93 43.20
CA LYS A 3 -69.84 0.48 43.00
C LYS A 3 -69.43 0.91 41.58
N TYR A 4 -68.68 1.97 41.40
CA TYR A 4 -67.80 2.29 40.24
C TYR A 4 -66.83 3.35 40.72
N LEU A 5 -65.55 2.98 40.82
CA LEU A 5 -64.39 3.82 40.57
C LEU A 5 -63.14 3.00 40.81
N PHE A 6 -62.40 2.79 39.79
CA PHE A 6 -60.93 2.57 39.76
C PHE A 6 -60.54 1.73 38.55
N ILE A 7 -60.39 2.33 37.39
CA ILE A 7 -59.49 1.88 36.34
C ILE A 7 -59.24 3.08 35.44
N THR A 8 -58.19 3.88 35.69
CA THR A 8 -57.57 4.75 34.70
C THR A 8 -56.33 5.36 35.33
N THR A 9 -55.18 4.65 35.37
CA THR A 9 -53.87 5.24 35.54
C THR A 9 -52.78 4.16 35.36
N LEU A 10 -52.64 3.58 34.17
CA LEU A 10 -51.48 2.74 33.90
C LEU A 10 -51.15 2.60 32.39
N VAL A 11 -51.20 3.67 31.61
CA VAL A 11 -50.82 3.56 30.17
C VAL A 11 -49.83 4.64 29.71
N VAL A 12 -49.36 5.54 30.56
CA VAL A 12 -48.51 6.69 30.09
C VAL A 12 -47.02 6.48 30.33
N PHE A 13 -46.55 5.41 31.00
CA PHE A 13 -45.13 5.28 31.36
C PHE A 13 -44.30 4.40 30.42
N SER A 14 -44.88 3.69 29.47
CA SER A 14 -44.11 2.75 28.60
C SER A 14 -43.61 3.35 27.29
N THR A 15 -44.09 4.51 26.86
CA THR A 15 -43.69 5.10 25.56
C THR A 15 -42.43 5.99 25.62
N LEU A 16 -42.09 6.54 26.77
CA LEU A 16 -40.92 7.42 26.92
C LEU A 16 -39.58 6.67 27.00
N ILE A 17 -39.55 5.41 27.45
CA ILE A 17 -38.33 4.60 27.54
C ILE A 17 -37.92 4.09 26.17
N ALA A 18 -38.87 3.76 25.28
CA ALA A 18 -38.56 3.29 23.92
C ALA A 18 -37.94 4.36 23.02
N CYS A 19 -38.31 5.64 23.17
CA CYS A 19 -37.69 6.74 22.40
C CYS A 19 -36.28 7.07 22.87
N ALA A 20 -35.97 6.99 24.15
CA ALA A 20 -34.63 7.26 24.67
C ALA A 20 -33.63 6.17 24.27
N GLN A 21 -34.05 4.91 24.19
CA GLN A 21 -33.23 3.79 23.78
C GLN A 21 -32.94 3.80 22.26
N LYS A 22 -33.96 4.18 21.45
CA LYS A 22 -33.80 4.29 20.00
C LYS A 22 -32.82 5.41 19.59
N ASN A 23 -32.86 6.55 20.30
CA ASN A 23 -31.90 7.65 20.04
C ASN A 23 -30.49 7.34 20.50
N LYS A 24 -30.27 6.57 21.57
CA LYS A 24 -28.92 6.15 21.99
C LYS A 24 -28.29 5.18 20.99
N THR A 25 -29.06 4.23 20.45
CA THR A 25 -28.57 3.26 19.48
C THR A 25 -28.24 3.93 18.13
N ALA A 26 -29.09 4.85 17.66
CA ALA A 26 -28.87 5.59 16.43
C ALA A 26 -27.62 6.50 16.54
N ASN A 27 -27.48 7.24 17.65
CA ASN A 27 -26.31 8.09 17.86
C ASN A 27 -25.00 7.29 17.98
N ASN A 28 -25.02 6.13 18.63
CA ASN A 28 -23.84 5.27 18.71
C ASN A 28 -23.46 4.71 17.33
N THR A 29 -24.41 4.31 16.50
CA THR A 29 -24.17 3.80 15.15
C THR A 29 -23.64 4.90 14.22
N GLU A 30 -24.15 6.14 14.34
CA GLU A 30 -23.64 7.28 13.58
C GLU A 30 -22.22 7.70 14.04
N ILE A 31 -21.96 7.65 15.35
CA ILE A 31 -20.62 7.94 15.91
C ILE A 31 -19.63 6.85 15.50
N GLU A 32 -19.99 5.56 15.56
CA GLU A 32 -19.16 4.45 15.10
C GLU A 32 -18.90 4.54 13.59
N ASN A 33 -19.90 4.87 12.76
CA ASN A 33 -19.72 5.09 11.33
C ASN A 33 -18.86 6.32 11.00
N GLN A 34 -18.92 7.39 11.81
CA GLN A 34 -18.07 8.57 11.66
C GLN A 34 -16.63 8.32 12.12
N ILE A 35 -16.41 7.45 13.12
CA ILE A 35 -15.08 7.05 13.58
C ILE A 35 -14.44 6.09 12.57
N GLN A 36 -15.17 5.15 11.98
CA GLN A 36 -14.68 4.24 10.94
C GLN A 36 -14.39 4.94 9.61
N GLY A 37 -15.04 6.05 9.29
CA GLY A 37 -14.83 6.78 8.04
C GLY A 37 -13.68 7.80 8.06
N LYS A 38 -13.08 8.10 9.23
CA LYS A 38 -12.21 9.27 9.37
C LYS A 38 -10.70 8.97 9.29
N ASP A 39 -10.26 7.70 9.28
CA ASP A 39 -8.82 7.39 9.45
C ASP A 39 -8.25 6.26 8.57
N MET A 40 -8.99 5.74 7.61
CA MET A 40 -8.45 4.72 6.70
C MET A 40 -7.58 5.36 5.63
N LYS A 41 -6.28 5.10 5.70
CA LYS A 41 -5.32 5.61 4.72
C LYS A 41 -5.48 4.92 3.38
N LYS A 42 -5.47 5.70 2.29
CA LYS A 42 -5.56 5.16 0.94
C LYS A 42 -4.21 4.62 0.50
N VAL A 43 -4.21 3.37 0.06
CA VAL A 43 -3.00 2.60 -0.25
C VAL A 43 -2.89 2.34 -1.74
N LEU A 44 -1.68 2.48 -2.28
CA LEU A 44 -1.31 2.06 -3.63
C LEU A 44 -0.17 1.04 -3.55
N ILE A 45 -0.26 -0.05 -4.31
CA ILE A 45 0.83 -0.98 -4.51
C ILE A 45 1.45 -0.71 -5.88
N ALA A 46 2.54 0.04 -5.92
CA ALA A 46 3.29 0.31 -7.14
C ALA A 46 4.47 -0.67 -7.26
N TYR A 47 4.59 -1.38 -8.38
CA TYR A 47 5.66 -2.36 -8.53
C TYR A 47 6.20 -2.44 -9.95
N PHE A 48 7.47 -2.85 -10.07
CA PHE A 48 8.12 -3.24 -11.31
C PHE A 48 8.50 -4.72 -11.26
N SER A 49 8.20 -5.46 -12.33
CA SER A 49 8.53 -6.89 -12.44
C SER A 49 8.71 -7.31 -13.89
N CYS A 50 9.85 -7.94 -14.22
CA CYS A 50 10.10 -8.52 -15.55
C CYS A 50 9.75 -10.00 -15.62
N THR A 51 10.00 -10.76 -14.54
CA THR A 51 9.87 -12.23 -14.52
C THR A 51 8.67 -12.71 -13.68
N GLY A 52 7.84 -11.80 -13.19
CA GLY A 52 6.63 -12.12 -12.40
C GLY A 52 6.86 -12.25 -10.89
N ASN A 53 8.10 -12.38 -10.42
CA ASN A 53 8.36 -12.62 -8.99
C ASN A 53 7.88 -11.47 -8.10
N THR A 54 8.26 -10.23 -8.41
CA THR A 54 7.81 -9.05 -7.67
C THR A 54 6.31 -8.83 -7.84
N ARG A 55 5.76 -9.13 -9.02
CA ARG A 55 4.31 -9.09 -9.28
C ARG A 55 3.56 -10.00 -8.31
N SER A 56 3.99 -11.25 -8.15
CA SER A 56 3.33 -12.20 -7.25
C SER A 56 3.26 -11.70 -5.81
N VAL A 57 4.33 -11.07 -5.30
CA VAL A 57 4.34 -10.46 -3.97
C VAL A 57 3.41 -9.23 -3.93
N ALA A 58 3.46 -8.37 -4.95
CA ALA A 58 2.62 -7.18 -5.05
C ALA A 58 1.12 -7.52 -5.04
N GLU A 59 0.72 -8.55 -5.78
CA GLU A 59 -0.65 -9.06 -5.83
C GLU A 59 -1.12 -9.58 -4.47
N GLN A 60 -0.26 -10.29 -3.73
CA GLN A 60 -0.58 -10.76 -2.38
C GLN A 60 -0.73 -9.60 -1.39
N ILE A 61 0.13 -8.56 -1.47
CA ILE A 61 0.00 -7.34 -0.65
C ILE A 61 -1.31 -6.64 -1.00
N ALA A 62 -1.64 -6.48 -2.30
CA ALA A 62 -2.86 -5.83 -2.74
C ALA A 62 -4.12 -6.57 -2.24
N GLN A 63 -4.13 -7.89 -2.31
CA GLN A 63 -5.22 -8.72 -1.78
C GLN A 63 -5.35 -8.61 -0.25
N ALA A 64 -4.21 -8.61 0.48
CA ALA A 64 -4.22 -8.51 1.93
C ALA A 64 -4.69 -7.12 2.41
N THR A 65 -4.44 -6.06 1.66
CA THR A 65 -4.75 -4.68 2.03
C THR A 65 -5.97 -4.10 1.31
N ASN A 66 -6.61 -4.87 0.43
CA ASN A 66 -7.66 -4.40 -0.49
C ASN A 66 -7.26 -3.10 -1.22
N ALA A 67 -5.98 -3.00 -1.60
CA ALA A 67 -5.40 -1.81 -2.20
C ALA A 67 -5.34 -1.88 -3.72
N GLU A 68 -5.26 -0.71 -4.35
CA GLU A 68 -5.09 -0.60 -5.79
C GLU A 68 -3.68 -1.02 -6.21
N LEU A 69 -3.60 -1.79 -7.30
CA LEU A 69 -2.36 -2.32 -7.85
C LEU A 69 -1.97 -1.54 -9.11
N TYR A 70 -0.72 -1.06 -9.17
CA TYR A 70 -0.16 -0.35 -10.32
C TYR A 70 1.17 -0.97 -10.75
N GLU A 71 1.23 -1.48 -11.97
CA GLU A 71 2.47 -1.96 -12.57
C GLU A 71 3.26 -0.81 -13.21
N ILE A 72 4.47 -0.59 -12.77
CA ILE A 72 5.43 0.34 -13.39
C ILE A 72 5.95 -0.31 -14.66
N LYS A 73 5.29 -0.03 -15.79
CA LYS A 73 5.62 -0.66 -17.09
C LYS A 73 6.66 0.15 -17.85
N PRO A 74 7.78 -0.44 -18.25
CA PRO A 74 8.73 0.24 -19.13
C PRO A 74 8.11 0.45 -20.50
N LYS A 75 8.34 1.62 -21.10
CA LYS A 75 7.88 1.93 -22.46
C LYS A 75 8.44 0.96 -23.51
N ILE A 76 9.68 0.51 -23.28
CA ILE A 76 10.32 -0.56 -24.07
C ILE A 76 10.48 -1.74 -23.11
N PRO A 77 9.75 -2.85 -23.31
CA PRO A 77 9.90 -4.04 -22.47
C PRO A 77 11.34 -4.56 -22.47
N TYR A 78 11.73 -5.21 -21.36
CA TYR A 78 13.03 -5.90 -21.30
C TYR A 78 12.89 -7.29 -21.91
N SER A 79 13.79 -7.61 -22.85
CA SER A 79 13.96 -8.96 -23.37
C SER A 79 14.80 -9.83 -22.42
N SER A 80 14.91 -11.13 -22.70
CA SER A 80 15.81 -12.03 -21.97
C SER A 80 17.27 -11.62 -22.10
N GLU A 81 17.66 -11.10 -23.26
CA GLU A 81 19.00 -10.58 -23.53
C GLU A 81 19.27 -9.31 -22.70
N ASP A 82 18.28 -8.42 -22.64
CA ASP A 82 18.35 -7.20 -21.81
C ASP A 82 18.57 -7.49 -20.32
N LEU A 83 18.05 -8.62 -19.85
CA LEU A 83 18.13 -9.06 -18.45
C LEU A 83 19.36 -9.92 -18.14
N ASN A 84 20.18 -10.25 -19.14
CA ASN A 84 21.33 -11.12 -18.95
C ASN A 84 22.46 -10.42 -18.19
N TRP A 85 22.44 -10.56 -16.88
CA TRP A 85 23.39 -9.95 -15.95
C TRP A 85 24.86 -10.36 -16.16
N ARG A 86 25.12 -11.44 -16.92
CA ARG A 86 26.48 -11.91 -17.24
C ARG A 86 27.17 -11.05 -18.32
N TYR A 87 26.39 -10.30 -19.08
CA TYR A 87 26.93 -9.43 -20.14
C TYR A 87 26.90 -7.97 -19.70
N SER A 88 28.09 -7.34 -19.67
CA SER A 88 28.20 -5.90 -19.37
C SER A 88 27.51 -5.01 -20.41
N THR A 89 27.22 -5.57 -21.60
CA THR A 89 26.53 -4.91 -22.71
C THR A 89 25.00 -5.09 -22.67
N SER A 90 24.47 -5.90 -21.75
CA SER A 90 23.02 -6.01 -21.59
C SER A 90 22.42 -4.68 -21.12
N ARG A 91 21.17 -4.41 -21.50
CA ARG A 91 20.50 -3.17 -21.14
C ARG A 91 20.44 -2.97 -19.62
N ALA A 92 20.13 -4.00 -18.85
CA ALA A 92 20.10 -3.92 -17.39
C ALA A 92 21.47 -3.56 -16.80
N SER A 93 22.57 -4.10 -17.37
CA SER A 93 23.95 -3.76 -16.97
C SER A 93 24.30 -2.31 -17.30
N ILE A 94 23.99 -1.86 -18.52
CA ILE A 94 24.23 -0.49 -18.97
C ILE A 94 23.46 0.51 -18.11
N GLU A 95 22.18 0.26 -17.88
CA GLU A 95 21.33 1.12 -17.04
C GLU A 95 21.82 1.16 -15.58
N ASN A 96 22.21 0.02 -15.01
CA ASN A 96 22.74 -0.02 -13.65
C ASN A 96 24.02 0.80 -13.50
N ASN A 97 24.93 0.70 -14.47
CA ASN A 97 26.23 1.40 -14.46
C ASN A 97 26.11 2.89 -14.77
N ASN A 98 24.96 3.36 -15.23
CA ASN A 98 24.69 4.77 -15.48
C ASN A 98 23.78 5.36 -14.39
N PRO A 99 24.30 6.16 -13.43
CA PRO A 99 23.50 6.77 -12.37
C PRO A 99 22.38 7.67 -12.90
N SER A 100 22.54 8.24 -14.08
CA SER A 100 21.57 9.14 -14.72
C SER A 100 20.54 8.41 -15.58
N SER A 101 20.62 7.08 -15.71
CA SER A 101 19.65 6.33 -16.51
C SER A 101 18.24 6.45 -15.93
N ARG A 102 17.28 6.75 -16.81
CA ARG A 102 15.86 6.91 -16.49
C ARG A 102 15.01 6.24 -17.56
N PRO A 103 14.86 4.91 -17.52
CA PRO A 103 14.00 4.20 -18.47
C PRO A 103 12.58 4.77 -18.43
N ALA A 104 12.03 5.09 -19.60
CA ALA A 104 10.70 5.68 -19.69
C ALA A 104 9.60 4.68 -19.26
N ILE A 105 8.58 5.20 -18.57
CA ILE A 105 7.39 4.47 -18.13
C ILE A 105 6.25 4.72 -19.15
N THR A 106 5.44 3.68 -19.43
CA THR A 106 4.35 3.75 -20.41
C THR A 106 3.23 4.68 -19.93
N ASP A 107 2.75 4.46 -18.71
CA ASP A 107 1.57 5.13 -18.17
C ASP A 107 1.90 5.82 -16.83
N LYS A 108 1.01 6.71 -16.42
CA LYS A 108 1.10 7.36 -15.10
C LYS A 108 -0.01 6.89 -14.19
N VAL A 109 0.28 6.84 -12.88
CA VAL A 109 -0.76 6.69 -11.85
C VAL A 109 -1.71 7.88 -11.95
N LYS A 110 -3.01 7.59 -12.07
CA LYS A 110 -4.03 8.63 -12.04
C LYS A 110 -4.22 9.09 -10.60
N ASN A 111 -4.26 10.42 -10.39
CA ASN A 111 -4.52 11.02 -9.08
C ASN A 111 -3.62 10.48 -7.97
N MET A 112 -2.28 10.51 -8.17
CA MET A 112 -1.30 10.07 -7.17
C MET A 112 -1.49 10.77 -5.81
N GLU A 113 -2.01 11.98 -5.83
CA GLU A 113 -2.29 12.79 -4.65
C GLU A 113 -3.28 12.15 -3.67
N GLN A 114 -4.17 11.28 -4.14
CA GLN A 114 -5.18 10.62 -3.30
C GLN A 114 -4.61 9.54 -2.36
N TYR A 115 -3.39 9.03 -2.63
CA TYR A 115 -2.80 7.96 -1.83
C TYR A 115 -1.93 8.53 -0.72
N ASP A 116 -2.09 7.98 0.47
CA ASP A 116 -1.31 8.31 1.67
C ASP A 116 -0.09 7.39 1.81
N ILE A 117 -0.25 6.13 1.41
CA ILE A 117 0.74 5.07 1.56
C ILE A 117 1.00 4.43 0.18
N ILE A 118 2.27 4.29 -0.15
CA ILE A 118 2.71 3.63 -1.37
C ILE A 118 3.62 2.46 -1.00
N PHE A 119 3.15 1.23 -1.21
CA PHE A 119 4.04 0.08 -1.24
C PHE A 119 4.79 0.09 -2.56
N LEU A 120 6.12 0.13 -2.50
CA LEU A 120 6.99 0.23 -3.68
C LEU A 120 7.79 -1.05 -3.87
N GLY A 121 7.42 -1.85 -4.86
CA GLY A 121 7.98 -3.17 -5.15
C GLY A 121 8.93 -3.20 -6.33
N TYR A 122 10.09 -3.87 -6.18
CA TYR A 122 11.07 -4.04 -7.25
C TYR A 122 11.98 -5.27 -7.04
N PRO A 123 12.51 -5.87 -8.12
CA PRO A 123 13.57 -6.86 -7.99
C PRO A 123 14.89 -6.14 -7.64
N ILE A 124 15.80 -6.83 -6.94
CA ILE A 124 17.17 -6.33 -6.79
C ILE A 124 17.99 -6.75 -7.99
N TRP A 125 18.53 -5.75 -8.72
CA TRP A 125 19.50 -5.92 -9.81
C TRP A 125 20.85 -5.32 -9.39
N TYR A 126 21.91 -6.10 -9.44
CA TYR A 126 23.28 -5.66 -9.07
C TYR A 126 23.35 -4.99 -7.68
N GLY A 127 22.57 -5.50 -6.72
CA GLY A 127 22.47 -4.94 -5.36
C GLY A 127 21.67 -3.64 -5.25
N GLN A 128 21.01 -3.18 -6.33
CA GLN A 128 20.28 -1.91 -6.39
C GLN A 128 18.85 -2.10 -6.92
N ALA A 129 18.01 -1.09 -6.73
CA ALA A 129 16.74 -0.99 -7.45
C ALA A 129 17.01 -0.70 -8.94
N PRO A 130 16.23 -1.31 -9.88
CA PRO A 130 16.31 -0.96 -11.30
C PRO A 130 16.04 0.53 -11.53
N LYS A 131 16.72 1.14 -12.51
CA LYS A 131 16.64 2.59 -12.77
C LYS A 131 15.25 3.11 -13.12
N ILE A 132 14.36 2.26 -13.57
CA ILE A 132 12.95 2.61 -13.79
C ILE A 132 12.24 3.03 -12.48
N ILE A 133 12.70 2.54 -11.32
CA ILE A 133 12.18 2.96 -10.00
C ILE A 133 12.56 4.41 -9.73
N CYS A 134 13.76 4.83 -10.16
CA CYS A 134 14.16 6.24 -10.08
C CYS A 134 13.21 7.11 -10.93
N THR A 135 12.92 6.68 -12.16
CA THR A 135 11.96 7.38 -13.03
C THR A 135 10.59 7.51 -12.36
N PHE A 136 10.10 6.45 -11.72
CA PHE A 136 8.82 6.49 -11.02
C PHE A 136 8.84 7.49 -9.86
N LEU A 137 9.85 7.45 -9.00
CA LEU A 137 9.95 8.34 -7.85
C LEU A 137 10.09 9.82 -8.25
N GLU A 138 10.78 10.10 -9.34
CA GLU A 138 10.93 11.47 -9.87
C GLU A 138 9.68 11.97 -10.62
N SER A 139 8.73 11.08 -10.95
CA SER A 139 7.53 11.44 -11.71
C SER A 139 6.40 12.04 -10.86
N TYR A 140 6.50 11.97 -9.52
CA TYR A 140 5.44 12.40 -8.61
C TYR A 140 5.99 13.13 -7.39
N ASN A 141 5.11 13.89 -6.74
CA ASN A 141 5.39 14.47 -5.43
C ASN A 141 4.94 13.52 -4.31
N PHE A 142 5.90 13.01 -3.54
CA PHE A 142 5.64 12.13 -2.39
C PHE A 142 5.69 12.87 -1.04
N SER A 143 5.76 14.20 -1.02
CA SER A 143 5.74 14.99 0.21
C SER A 143 4.49 14.68 1.05
N GLY A 144 4.68 14.37 2.34
CA GLY A 144 3.61 13.99 3.25
C GLY A 144 3.10 12.55 3.11
N LYS A 145 3.62 11.78 2.16
CA LYS A 145 3.24 10.39 1.94
C LYS A 145 4.20 9.43 2.64
N THR A 146 3.73 8.21 2.89
CA THR A 146 4.53 7.11 3.42
C THR A 146 4.89 6.15 2.29
N ILE A 147 6.18 5.86 2.10
CA ILE A 147 6.65 4.81 1.18
C ILE A 147 7.10 3.61 1.98
N VAL A 148 6.60 2.43 1.60
CA VAL A 148 6.92 1.14 2.19
C VAL A 148 7.59 0.28 1.12
N PRO A 149 8.93 0.23 1.07
CA PRO A 149 9.60 -0.52 0.03
C PRO A 149 9.55 -2.02 0.29
N PHE A 150 9.43 -2.81 -0.77
CA PHE A 150 9.66 -4.25 -0.74
C PHE A 150 10.41 -4.72 -1.98
N CYS A 151 11.18 -5.77 -1.84
CA CYS A 151 11.91 -6.29 -2.98
C CYS A 151 11.85 -7.81 -3.07
N THR A 152 12.11 -8.33 -4.27
CA THR A 152 12.40 -9.74 -4.48
C THR A 152 13.86 -9.93 -4.87
N SER A 153 14.55 -10.82 -4.19
CA SER A 153 15.91 -11.20 -4.54
C SER A 153 16.25 -12.60 -4.01
N GLY A 154 17.23 -13.25 -4.61
CA GLY A 154 17.74 -14.52 -4.13
C GLY A 154 18.41 -14.40 -2.75
N SER A 155 19.23 -13.35 -2.55
CA SER A 155 20.00 -13.17 -1.31
C SER A 155 20.28 -11.69 -0.96
N SER A 156 20.34 -10.80 -1.93
CA SER A 156 20.67 -9.39 -1.68
C SER A 156 19.64 -8.71 -0.81
N PRO A 157 20.04 -8.01 0.27
CA PRO A 157 19.14 -7.27 1.13
C PRO A 157 18.58 -6.03 0.41
N ILE A 158 17.45 -5.51 0.91
CA ILE A 158 16.81 -4.31 0.37
C ILE A 158 17.60 -3.02 0.70
N ASP A 159 18.27 -3.01 1.84
CA ASP A 159 18.90 -1.81 2.43
C ASP A 159 19.92 -1.16 1.49
N SER A 160 20.67 -1.95 0.71
CA SER A 160 21.66 -1.43 -0.24
C SER A 160 21.05 -0.53 -1.32
N SER A 161 19.74 -0.70 -1.60
CA SER A 161 19.03 0.09 -2.62
C SER A 161 18.40 1.37 -2.07
N LEU A 162 18.09 1.42 -0.77
CA LEU A 162 17.25 2.47 -0.17
C LEU A 162 17.90 3.85 -0.16
N SER A 163 19.19 3.94 0.16
CA SER A 163 19.90 5.22 0.27
C SER A 163 19.83 6.06 -1.01
N ASN A 164 19.86 5.39 -2.17
CA ASN A 164 19.76 6.05 -3.47
C ASN A 164 18.33 6.47 -3.80
N LEU A 165 17.32 5.71 -3.35
CA LEU A 165 15.91 6.02 -3.58
C LEU A 165 15.42 7.17 -2.69
N HIS A 166 15.84 7.22 -1.43
CA HIS A 166 15.47 8.29 -0.50
C HIS A 166 15.81 9.68 -1.03
N ARG A 167 16.97 9.82 -1.70
CA ARG A 167 17.45 11.11 -2.26
C ARG A 167 16.55 11.64 -3.39
N LEU A 168 15.71 10.81 -3.98
CA LEU A 168 14.82 11.18 -5.10
C LEU A 168 13.49 11.74 -4.63
N CYS A 169 13.23 11.68 -3.32
CA CYS A 169 12.00 12.18 -2.73
C CYS A 169 12.27 13.39 -1.81
N SER A 170 11.22 14.14 -1.53
CA SER A 170 11.24 15.23 -0.56
C SER A 170 11.62 14.72 0.84
N ASN A 171 12.27 15.55 1.65
CA ASN A 171 12.56 15.27 3.06
C ASN A 171 11.28 15.08 3.90
N ASN A 172 10.12 15.52 3.41
CA ASN A 172 8.83 15.32 4.05
C ASN A 172 8.18 13.97 3.66
N THR A 173 8.88 13.13 2.89
CA THR A 173 8.42 11.76 2.59
C THR A 173 8.86 10.84 3.71
N THR A 174 7.93 10.10 4.29
CA THR A 174 8.22 9.08 5.31
C THR A 174 8.59 7.77 4.63
N TRP A 175 9.75 7.21 4.97
CA TRP A 175 10.16 5.89 4.51
C TRP A 175 10.11 4.92 5.67
N LEU A 176 9.36 3.83 5.52
CA LEU A 176 9.35 2.74 6.50
C LEU A 176 10.42 1.70 6.15
N SER A 177 10.72 0.84 7.13
CA SER A 177 11.61 -0.29 6.92
C SER A 177 11.04 -1.23 5.86
N GLY A 178 11.85 -1.50 4.84
CA GLY A 178 11.46 -2.39 3.76
C GLY A 178 11.60 -3.86 4.12
N SER A 179 11.05 -4.72 3.25
CA SER A 179 11.22 -6.18 3.36
C SER A 179 11.73 -6.79 2.06
N ARG A 180 12.59 -7.81 2.20
CA ARG A 180 13.00 -8.67 1.10
C ARG A 180 12.19 -9.95 1.15
N PHE A 181 11.56 -10.29 0.06
CA PHE A 181 10.84 -11.54 -0.11
C PHE A 181 11.60 -12.51 -1.02
N ALA A 182 11.58 -13.78 -0.64
CA ALA A 182 12.02 -14.86 -1.50
C ALA A 182 10.99 -15.08 -2.63
N LEU A 183 11.36 -15.84 -3.67
CA LEU A 183 10.49 -16.10 -4.82
C LEU A 183 9.21 -16.88 -4.46
N ASN A 184 9.21 -17.58 -3.34
CA ASN A 184 8.13 -18.40 -2.82
C ASN A 184 7.59 -17.88 -1.48
N ALA A 185 7.68 -16.56 -1.23
CA ALA A 185 7.15 -15.97 -0.01
C ALA A 185 5.67 -16.33 0.19
N SER A 186 5.34 -16.78 1.38
CA SER A 186 3.97 -17.16 1.72
C SER A 186 3.09 -15.96 2.03
N ARG A 187 1.77 -16.10 1.82
CA ARG A 187 0.80 -15.08 2.23
C ARG A 187 0.94 -14.73 3.72
N SER A 188 1.14 -15.71 4.59
CA SER A 188 1.28 -15.49 6.04
C SER A 188 2.50 -14.65 6.39
N GLU A 189 3.62 -14.85 5.70
CA GLU A 189 4.83 -14.03 5.87
C GLU A 189 4.55 -12.57 5.48
N ILE A 190 3.88 -12.35 4.35
CA ILE A 190 3.53 -11.02 3.85
C ILE A 190 2.56 -10.31 4.80
N VAL A 191 1.48 -10.98 5.23
CA VAL A 191 0.49 -10.42 6.17
C VAL A 191 1.14 -10.09 7.51
N THR A 192 2.01 -10.97 8.04
CA THR A 192 2.76 -10.72 9.27
C THR A 192 3.63 -9.47 9.16
N TRP A 193 4.34 -9.31 8.04
CA TRP A 193 5.12 -8.12 7.78
C TRP A 193 4.26 -6.85 7.73
N ILE A 194 3.15 -6.86 6.98
CA ILE A 194 2.24 -5.71 6.86
C ILE A 194 1.71 -5.30 8.24
N ASN A 195 1.27 -6.25 9.06
CA ASN A 195 0.76 -5.98 10.40
C ASN A 195 1.85 -5.41 11.33
N GLY A 196 3.11 -5.81 11.14
CA GLY A 196 4.25 -5.28 11.88
C GLY A 196 4.65 -3.84 11.53
N LEU A 197 4.13 -3.27 10.43
CA LEU A 197 4.43 -1.89 10.01
C LEU A 197 3.74 -0.82 10.85
N GLY A 198 2.74 -1.16 11.66
CA GLY A 198 1.98 -0.20 12.49
C GLY A 198 1.19 0.81 11.66
N LEU A 199 0.84 0.46 10.43
CA LEU A 199 0.01 1.27 9.55
C LEU A 199 -1.47 1.11 9.91
N ASN A 200 -2.24 2.21 9.82
CA ASN A 200 -3.69 2.15 9.97
C ASN A 200 -4.35 1.72 8.65
N ILE A 201 -4.14 0.46 8.28
CA ILE A 201 -4.68 -0.21 7.09
C ILE A 201 -5.19 -1.59 7.50
N THR A 202 -6.24 -2.08 6.83
CA THR A 202 -6.70 -3.46 7.04
C THR A 202 -5.76 -4.42 6.28
N ALA A 203 -5.31 -5.49 6.94
CA ALA A 203 -4.59 -6.59 6.30
C ALA A 203 -5.16 -7.93 6.78
N GLU A 204 -5.64 -8.77 5.83
CA GLU A 204 -6.28 -10.07 6.05
C GLU A 204 -5.56 -11.22 5.31
#